data_3e9154f8a4978f96d7e2f0a2262df3c6
#
_entry.id   3e9154f8a4978f96d7e2f0a2262df3c6
#
_cell.length_a   1.000
_cell.length_b   1.000
_cell.length_c   1.000
_cell.angle_alpha   90.00
_cell.angle_beta   90.00
_cell.angle_gamma   90.00
#
_symmetry.space_group_name_H-M   'P 1'
#
loop_
_entity.id
_entity.type
_entity.pdbx_description
1 polymer ?
#
loop_
_entity_poly.entity_id
_entity_poly.type
_entity_poly.pdbx_seq_one_letter_code
_entity_poly.pdbx_strand_id
1 'polypeptide(L)'
;MTIRNLSLALITLMGIALPANAQYAWQEYDERMPSKQRLDNNIGYKVEMQSSFSKDKTPLWLNANKHGLSSLDEFNGYVRGAVIRPLSTDSARRWAIGYGVDVAVPVNYTSNVVVQQAFAEARWLHGVLSVGAKEYPMELKSQTLSSGSQTLGINARPVPQVRIALPEYWTIPWTKRWLHLKGHIAYGMMTDDSWQHDFTNKQQKYADHVLYHSKAGYLKIGNEDSFFPLSLELGLEMACEFGGKPYSRDGHGNMQRIPTGTGVKDFWNAFIPGGSDATDGVYTNRAGNQLGSWVARLNFDTDLWSFSVYADHFFEDHSQMFLLDYNGYGEGEQWNTWQKRRYFMYSLKDMMLGAEFDLKYGRWLRSLVFEYIYTKYQSGPYNHDRTENIGDHIAGMDDYYNHSIYTGWQHWGQVIGNPLYRSPIYNTDNSIDVRNNRFYALHLGVEGSPTERLDYRVLTTYQKGWGTYSNPFTKAYKNLSFLVEAKYKFNHNWTVRGGYAMDFGSEKMYGHNAGFQLTVIKSGLLTKKK
;
A
#
# COMPACT_ATOMS: atom_id res chain seq x y z
N MET A 1 -7.14 8.45 -30.75
CA MET A 1 -6.01 7.82 -31.47
C MET A 1 -6.51 6.50 -32.05
N THR A 2 -6.50 6.28 -33.35
CA THR A 2 -7.11 5.08 -33.94
C THR A 2 -6.22 3.84 -33.74
N ILE A 3 -6.83 2.67 -33.61
CA ILE A 3 -6.17 1.34 -33.43
C ILE A 3 -5.00 1.13 -34.40
N ARG A 4 -5.09 1.72 -35.59
CA ARG A 4 -4.05 1.68 -36.65
C ARG A 4 -2.75 2.38 -36.24
N ASN A 5 -2.79 3.43 -35.43
CA ASN A 5 -1.60 4.15 -34.96
C ASN A 5 -0.91 3.43 -33.79
N LEU A 6 -1.68 2.68 -33.00
CA LEU A 6 -1.13 1.84 -31.92
C LEU A 6 -0.36 0.65 -32.49
N SER A 7 -0.89 0.04 -33.58
CA SER A 7 -0.24 -1.09 -34.27
C SER A 7 1.09 -0.68 -34.94
N LEU A 8 1.17 0.55 -35.46
CA LEU A 8 2.43 1.05 -36.05
C LEU A 8 3.50 1.34 -34.99
N ALA A 9 3.10 1.90 -33.84
CA ALA A 9 4.02 2.11 -32.70
C ALA A 9 4.52 0.78 -32.12
N LEU A 10 3.67 -0.26 -32.11
CA LEU A 10 4.04 -1.61 -31.70
C LEU A 10 5.09 -2.25 -32.60
N ILE A 11 4.96 -2.09 -33.93
CA ILE A 11 5.87 -2.68 -34.91
C ILE A 11 7.23 -1.95 -34.91
N THR A 12 7.25 -0.64 -34.71
CA THR A 12 8.49 0.15 -34.66
C THR A 12 9.32 -0.15 -33.41
N LEU A 13 8.68 -0.44 -32.27
CA LEU A 13 9.36 -0.81 -31.01
C LEU A 13 9.90 -2.26 -31.03
N MET A 14 9.29 -3.15 -31.78
CA MET A 14 9.79 -4.53 -31.94
C MET A 14 11.07 -4.61 -32.79
N GLY A 15 11.38 -3.59 -33.60
CA GLY A 15 12.56 -3.53 -34.48
C GLY A 15 13.87 -3.16 -33.77
N ILE A 16 13.85 -2.70 -32.53
CA ILE A 16 15.07 -2.29 -31.79
C ILE A 16 15.43 -3.35 -30.75
N ALA A 17 15.61 -4.59 -31.18
CA ALA A 17 16.11 -5.64 -30.29
C ALA A 17 17.63 -5.72 -30.41
N LEU A 18 18.36 -5.00 -29.59
CA LEU A 18 19.78 -5.26 -29.37
C LEU A 18 19.97 -6.60 -28.66
N PRO A 19 20.85 -7.48 -29.09
CA PRO A 19 21.13 -8.73 -28.40
C PRO A 19 21.87 -8.44 -27.09
N ALA A 20 21.18 -8.52 -25.98
CA ALA A 20 21.79 -8.40 -24.67
C ALA A 20 21.61 -9.69 -23.90
N ASN A 21 22.72 -10.38 -23.59
CA ASN A 21 22.75 -11.42 -22.57
C ASN A 21 22.70 -10.70 -21.21
N ALA A 22 21.51 -10.61 -20.61
CA ALA A 22 21.37 -9.84 -19.40
C ALA A 22 20.36 -10.45 -18.43
N GLN A 23 20.74 -10.50 -17.21
CA GLN A 23 19.95 -10.92 -16.07
C GLN A 23 19.09 -9.77 -15.54
N TYR A 24 17.92 -10.07 -15.06
CA TYR A 24 16.97 -9.10 -14.51
C TYR A 24 17.52 -8.43 -13.26
N ALA A 25 17.58 -7.11 -13.21
CA ALA A 25 18.39 -6.40 -12.23
C ALA A 25 17.65 -5.97 -10.97
N TRP A 26 16.32 -6.01 -10.90
CA TRP A 26 15.64 -5.46 -9.73
C TRP A 26 14.77 -6.41 -8.90
N GLN A 27 14.82 -7.70 -9.19
CA GLN A 27 14.16 -8.70 -8.34
C GLN A 27 15.05 -9.85 -7.87
N GLU A 28 16.30 -9.94 -8.34
CA GLU A 28 17.22 -10.98 -7.90
C GLU A 28 18.56 -10.36 -7.50
N TYR A 29 18.95 -10.58 -6.27
CA TYR A 29 20.29 -10.28 -5.77
C TYR A 29 21.29 -11.21 -6.40
N ASP A 30 22.22 -10.71 -7.23
CA ASP A 30 23.41 -11.45 -7.59
C ASP A 30 24.53 -11.09 -6.60
N GLU A 31 24.78 -11.96 -5.64
CA GLU A 31 25.78 -11.80 -4.58
C GLU A 31 27.24 -11.81 -5.07
N ARG A 32 27.48 -11.94 -6.37
CA ARG A 32 28.78 -12.33 -6.90
C ARG A 32 29.57 -11.25 -7.59
N MET A 33 29.79 -10.04 -7.06
CA MET A 33 30.93 -9.24 -7.56
C MET A 33 31.31 -8.05 -6.67
N PRO A 34 32.52 -7.94 -6.14
CA PRO A 34 33.12 -6.67 -5.76
C PRO A 34 33.60 -5.96 -7.04
N SER A 35 32.73 -5.22 -7.69
CA SER A 35 33.15 -4.37 -8.80
C SER A 35 33.82 -3.08 -8.30
N LYS A 36 34.75 -2.53 -9.06
CA LYS A 36 35.26 -1.18 -8.85
C LYS A 36 34.08 -0.20 -8.82
N GLN A 37 34.08 0.76 -7.92
CA GLN A 37 32.99 1.70 -7.74
C GLN A 37 32.83 2.58 -8.97
N ARG A 38 31.86 2.26 -9.79
CA ARG A 38 31.46 3.07 -10.96
C ARG A 38 29.96 3.26 -10.88
N LEU A 39 29.49 4.49 -11.03
CA LEU A 39 28.06 4.82 -11.01
C LEU A 39 27.29 4.25 -12.20
N ASP A 40 27.99 3.83 -13.23
CA ASP A 40 27.46 3.23 -14.46
C ASP A 40 27.41 1.68 -14.45
N ASN A 41 27.72 1.03 -13.32
CA ASN A 41 27.68 -0.44 -13.20
C ASN A 41 26.27 -0.94 -12.84
N ASN A 42 25.92 -2.14 -13.30
CA ASN A 42 24.69 -2.85 -12.95
C ASN A 42 23.40 -2.03 -13.15
N ILE A 43 23.37 -1.23 -14.20
CA ILE A 43 22.15 -0.50 -14.56
C ILE A 43 21.23 -1.48 -15.28
N GLY A 44 20.10 -1.79 -14.61
CA GLY A 44 19.03 -2.59 -15.19
C GLY A 44 18.13 -1.75 -16.07
N TYR A 45 17.63 -2.36 -17.16
CA TYR A 45 16.54 -1.78 -17.92
C TYR A 45 15.35 -2.73 -17.98
N LYS A 46 14.16 -2.16 -18.09
CA LYS A 46 12.91 -2.87 -18.37
C LYS A 46 12.09 -2.09 -19.37
N VAL A 47 11.62 -2.78 -20.40
CA VAL A 47 10.56 -2.29 -21.28
C VAL A 47 9.37 -3.23 -21.11
N GLU A 48 8.21 -2.68 -20.84
CA GLU A 48 7.00 -3.43 -20.58
C GLU A 48 5.85 -2.85 -21.40
N MET A 49 5.07 -3.71 -22.01
CA MET A 49 3.85 -3.35 -22.73
C MET A 49 2.71 -4.18 -22.15
N GLN A 50 1.63 -3.52 -21.80
CA GLN A 50 0.43 -4.16 -21.28
C GLN A 50 -0.80 -3.71 -22.06
N SER A 51 -1.71 -4.64 -22.32
CA SER A 51 -3.05 -4.38 -22.83
C SER A 51 -4.06 -5.13 -21.98
N SER A 52 -5.15 -4.47 -21.62
CA SER A 52 -6.24 -5.01 -20.83
C SER A 52 -7.56 -4.82 -21.57
N PHE A 53 -8.37 -5.85 -21.60
CA PHE A 53 -9.68 -5.87 -22.23
C PHE A 53 -10.69 -6.42 -21.22
N SER A 54 -11.75 -5.69 -20.96
CA SER A 54 -12.74 -6.07 -19.98
C SER A 54 -14.14 -5.85 -20.53
N LYS A 55 -15.09 -6.66 -20.07
CA LYS A 55 -16.50 -6.37 -20.15
C LYS A 55 -16.86 -5.55 -18.91
N ASP A 56 -17.46 -4.42 -19.10
CA ASP A 56 -17.75 -3.41 -18.09
C ASP A 56 -16.45 -2.79 -17.53
N LYS A 57 -16.07 -2.99 -16.26
CA LYS A 57 -14.85 -2.45 -15.69
C LYS A 57 -13.73 -3.49 -15.62
N THR A 58 -12.50 -3.04 -15.55
CA THR A 58 -11.37 -3.93 -15.23
C THR A 58 -11.61 -4.58 -13.86
N PRO A 59 -11.62 -5.93 -13.77
CA PRO A 59 -11.83 -6.64 -12.52
C PRO A 59 -10.81 -6.29 -11.43
N LEU A 60 -11.24 -6.42 -10.16
CA LEU A 60 -10.46 -6.03 -8.99
C LEU A 60 -9.01 -6.51 -9.06
N TRP A 61 -8.74 -7.79 -9.27
CA TRP A 61 -7.38 -8.33 -9.22
C TRP A 61 -6.55 -8.08 -10.49
N LEU A 62 -7.14 -7.59 -11.58
CA LEU A 62 -6.37 -6.99 -12.70
C LEU A 62 -6.05 -5.53 -12.46
N ASN A 63 -6.72 -4.85 -11.53
CA ASN A 63 -6.52 -3.45 -11.18
C ASN A 63 -5.68 -3.26 -9.92
N ALA A 64 -5.91 -4.06 -8.87
CA ALA A 64 -5.36 -3.88 -7.53
C ALA A 64 -3.87 -4.28 -7.38
N ASN A 65 -3.19 -3.69 -6.37
CA ASN A 65 -1.82 -4.02 -5.96
C ASN A 65 -0.78 -3.92 -7.09
N LYS A 66 -0.90 -2.89 -7.91
CA LYS A 66 0.00 -2.58 -9.05
C LYS A 66 0.68 -1.22 -8.93
N HIS A 67 0.84 -0.73 -7.71
CA HIS A 67 1.34 0.62 -7.46
C HIS A 67 0.63 1.69 -8.30
N GLY A 68 -0.70 1.56 -8.43
CA GLY A 68 -1.54 2.49 -9.18
C GLY A 68 -1.34 2.52 -10.70
N LEU A 69 -0.52 1.62 -11.25
CA LEU A 69 -0.36 1.49 -12.70
C LEU A 69 -1.45 0.59 -13.27
N SER A 70 -2.67 1.08 -13.23
CA SER A 70 -3.89 0.37 -13.66
C SER A 70 -5.01 1.36 -13.99
N SER A 71 -6.07 0.89 -14.64
CA SER A 71 -7.26 1.66 -15.00
C SER A 71 -8.50 0.78 -14.91
N LEU A 72 -9.67 1.40 -14.69
CA LEU A 72 -10.96 0.71 -14.69
C LEU A 72 -11.62 0.63 -16.06
N ASP A 73 -11.10 1.34 -17.05
CA ASP A 73 -11.68 1.38 -18.39
C ASP A 73 -11.67 0.00 -19.05
N GLU A 74 -12.72 -0.29 -19.84
CA GLU A 74 -12.91 -1.58 -20.53
C GLU A 74 -11.72 -1.95 -21.41
N PHE A 75 -11.15 -0.97 -22.09
CA PHE A 75 -9.90 -1.10 -22.82
C PHE A 75 -8.87 -0.13 -22.24
N ASN A 76 -7.78 -0.67 -21.74
CA ASN A 76 -6.68 0.13 -21.25
C ASN A 76 -5.34 -0.56 -21.50
N GLY A 77 -4.26 0.19 -21.40
CA GLY A 77 -2.92 -0.35 -21.56
C GLY A 77 -1.84 0.71 -21.41
N TYR A 78 -0.59 0.28 -21.47
CA TYR A 78 0.54 1.19 -21.42
C TYR A 78 1.78 0.61 -22.10
N VAL A 79 2.69 1.50 -22.44
CA VAL A 79 4.10 1.19 -22.70
C VAL A 79 4.92 1.82 -21.58
N ARG A 80 5.73 1.04 -20.89
CA ARG A 80 6.55 1.43 -19.74
C ARG A 80 8.02 1.20 -20.03
N GLY A 81 8.86 2.16 -19.69
CA GLY A 81 10.32 2.06 -19.76
C GLY A 81 10.95 2.42 -18.43
N ALA A 82 11.88 1.60 -17.98
CA ALA A 82 12.57 1.84 -16.73
C ALA A 82 14.07 1.60 -16.84
N VAL A 83 14.83 2.41 -16.12
CA VAL A 83 16.29 2.28 -15.96
C VAL A 83 16.61 2.49 -14.48
N ILE A 84 17.14 1.45 -13.83
CA ILE A 84 17.38 1.46 -12.38
C ILE A 84 18.76 0.90 -12.06
N ARG A 85 19.49 1.60 -11.21
CA ARG A 85 20.69 1.11 -10.54
C ARG A 85 20.36 0.85 -9.07
N PRO A 86 20.29 -0.41 -8.62
CA PRO A 86 19.93 -0.72 -7.24
C PRO A 86 21.11 -0.51 -6.28
N LEU A 87 20.81 -0.25 -5.01
CA LEU A 87 21.82 -0.16 -3.92
C LEU A 87 22.61 -1.46 -3.75
N SER A 88 22.01 -2.61 -4.04
CA SER A 88 22.66 -3.93 -3.96
C SER A 88 23.90 -4.06 -4.86
N THR A 89 24.04 -3.21 -5.86
CA THR A 89 25.26 -3.13 -6.69
C THR A 89 26.54 -2.94 -5.85
N ASP A 90 26.44 -2.22 -4.73
CA ASP A 90 27.56 -1.92 -3.83
C ASP A 90 27.36 -2.59 -2.45
N SER A 91 26.75 -3.77 -2.38
CA SER A 91 26.40 -4.46 -1.12
C SER A 91 27.58 -4.66 -0.16
N ALA A 92 28.76 -4.98 -0.69
CA ALA A 92 29.99 -5.19 0.10
C ALA A 92 30.63 -3.89 0.62
N ARG A 93 30.09 -2.72 0.35
CA ARG A 93 30.68 -1.43 0.69
C ARG A 93 29.96 -0.76 1.85
N ARG A 94 30.69 0.10 2.60
CA ARG A 94 30.08 0.91 3.67
C ARG A 94 29.06 1.90 3.16
N TRP A 95 29.16 2.32 1.91
CA TRP A 95 28.19 3.21 1.28
C TRP A 95 27.93 2.83 -0.17
N ALA A 96 26.73 3.12 -0.62
CA ALA A 96 26.23 2.79 -1.95
C ALA A 96 25.34 3.92 -2.46
N ILE A 97 25.21 4.00 -3.79
CA ILE A 97 24.29 4.94 -4.46
C ILE A 97 23.37 4.13 -5.36
N GLY A 98 22.07 4.36 -5.21
CA GLY A 98 21.03 3.86 -6.11
C GLY A 98 20.31 5.01 -6.78
N TYR A 99 19.79 4.78 -7.96
CA TYR A 99 18.92 5.74 -8.66
C TYR A 99 18.05 5.01 -9.69
N GLY A 100 16.95 5.64 -10.06
CA GLY A 100 16.08 5.06 -11.08
C GLY A 100 15.10 6.06 -11.65
N VAL A 101 14.72 5.79 -12.91
CA VAL A 101 13.62 6.43 -13.61
C VAL A 101 12.78 5.33 -14.26
N ASP A 102 11.47 5.43 -14.08
CA ASP A 102 10.48 4.47 -14.56
C ASP A 102 9.23 5.24 -14.98
N VAL A 103 8.93 5.26 -16.25
CA VAL A 103 7.85 6.06 -16.84
C VAL A 103 6.99 5.18 -17.72
N ALA A 104 5.69 5.36 -17.62
CA ALA A 104 4.70 4.75 -18.50
C ALA A 104 3.94 5.81 -19.29
N VAL A 105 3.67 5.49 -20.57
CA VAL A 105 2.74 6.21 -21.43
C VAL A 105 1.49 5.35 -21.57
N PRO A 106 0.43 5.68 -20.84
CA PRO A 106 -0.78 4.88 -20.81
C PRO A 106 -1.80 5.31 -21.87
N VAL A 107 -2.81 4.44 -22.04
CA VAL A 107 -4.03 4.70 -22.81
C VAL A 107 -5.21 4.40 -21.91
N ASN A 108 -6.13 5.36 -21.80
CA ASN A 108 -7.32 5.28 -20.92
C ASN A 108 -6.95 5.11 -19.43
N TYR A 109 -6.09 6.00 -18.95
CA TYR A 109 -5.72 6.13 -17.53
C TYR A 109 -6.07 7.52 -17.02
N THR A 110 -5.94 7.71 -15.72
CA THR A 110 -6.17 9.00 -15.05
C THR A 110 -5.15 10.09 -15.43
N SER A 111 -4.09 9.75 -16.15
CA SER A 111 -3.09 10.70 -16.65
C SER A 111 -2.47 10.22 -17.95
N ASN A 112 -1.99 11.14 -18.79
CA ASN A 112 -1.38 10.85 -20.09
C ASN A 112 0.07 10.34 -19.96
N VAL A 113 0.72 10.63 -18.85
CA VAL A 113 2.07 10.14 -18.52
C VAL A 113 2.09 9.77 -17.04
N VAL A 114 2.61 8.61 -16.71
CA VAL A 114 2.78 8.14 -15.34
C VAL A 114 4.27 8.05 -15.05
N VAL A 115 4.76 8.93 -14.18
CA VAL A 115 6.08 8.75 -13.56
C VAL A 115 5.90 7.76 -12.41
N GLN A 116 6.18 6.50 -12.70
CA GLN A 116 5.99 5.43 -11.74
C GLN A 116 7.06 5.45 -10.64
N GLN A 117 8.30 5.69 -11.06
CA GLN A 117 9.41 5.92 -10.15
C GLN A 117 10.35 6.97 -10.74
N ALA A 118 10.83 7.88 -9.87
CA ALA A 118 11.93 8.79 -10.15
C ALA A 118 12.61 9.08 -8.81
N PHE A 119 13.75 8.47 -8.56
CA PHE A 119 14.39 8.54 -7.26
C PHE A 119 15.91 8.51 -7.33
N ALA A 120 16.52 9.04 -6.27
CA ALA A 120 17.92 8.84 -5.92
C ALA A 120 18.02 8.40 -4.46
N GLU A 121 18.96 7.50 -4.16
CA GLU A 121 19.16 6.99 -2.83
C GLU A 121 20.64 6.80 -2.50
N ALA A 122 20.99 7.03 -1.25
CA ALA A 122 22.33 6.82 -0.73
C ALA A 122 22.26 5.98 0.53
N ARG A 123 23.03 4.92 0.59
CA ARG A 123 23.22 4.10 1.78
C ARG A 123 24.54 4.46 2.44
N TRP A 124 24.53 4.62 3.75
CA TRP A 124 25.71 4.64 4.59
C TRP A 124 25.56 3.63 5.72
N LEU A 125 26.46 2.64 5.75
CA LEU A 125 26.34 1.46 6.62
C LEU A 125 24.99 0.76 6.41
N HIS A 126 24.11 0.85 7.39
CA HIS A 126 22.77 0.26 7.38
C HIS A 126 21.66 1.27 7.04
N GLY A 127 21.94 2.57 7.17
CA GLY A 127 20.99 3.65 6.94
C GLY A 127 20.91 4.05 5.47
N VAL A 128 19.70 4.28 4.96
CA VAL A 128 19.44 4.73 3.59
C VAL A 128 18.65 6.03 3.62
N LEU A 129 19.13 7.03 2.88
CA LEU A 129 18.38 8.22 2.53
C LEU A 129 17.90 8.07 1.09
N SER A 130 16.62 8.22 0.87
CA SER A 130 15.99 8.20 -0.47
C SER A 130 15.22 9.49 -0.71
N VAL A 131 15.26 10.00 -1.94
CA VAL A 131 14.50 11.18 -2.38
C VAL A 131 13.81 10.87 -3.69
N GLY A 132 12.52 11.15 -3.79
CA GLY A 132 11.69 10.97 -4.97
C GLY A 132 10.58 9.94 -4.79
N ALA A 133 9.92 9.57 -5.90
CA ALA A 133 8.91 8.53 -5.94
C ALA A 133 9.57 7.17 -6.18
N LYS A 134 9.30 6.19 -5.33
CA LYS A 134 9.83 4.83 -5.43
C LYS A 134 8.77 3.82 -4.98
N GLU A 135 8.69 2.69 -5.67
CA GLU A 135 7.89 1.54 -5.24
C GLU A 135 8.56 0.87 -4.02
N TYR A 136 7.85 0.86 -2.88
CA TYR A 136 8.28 0.15 -1.68
C TYR A 136 7.42 -1.11 -1.49
N PRO A 137 7.99 -2.22 -1.03
CA PRO A 137 7.24 -3.44 -0.75
C PRO A 137 6.32 -3.26 0.48
N MET A 138 5.29 -4.10 0.56
CA MET A 138 4.55 -4.30 1.81
C MET A 138 5.43 -5.03 2.82
N GLU A 139 5.26 -4.71 4.08
CA GLU A 139 6.00 -5.39 5.14
C GLU A 139 5.18 -6.54 5.74
N LEU A 140 5.88 -7.58 6.18
CA LEU A 140 5.35 -8.75 6.88
C LEU A 140 4.27 -9.55 6.13
N LYS A 141 4.13 -9.37 4.82
CA LYS A 141 3.13 -10.04 3.96
C LYS A 141 3.69 -10.44 2.61
N SER A 142 3.09 -11.43 1.98
CA SER A 142 3.41 -11.81 0.60
C SER A 142 3.11 -10.67 -0.37
N GLN A 143 4.08 -10.31 -1.21
CA GLN A 143 3.94 -9.25 -2.22
C GLN A 143 3.01 -9.65 -3.37
N THR A 144 2.80 -10.94 -3.59
CA THR A 144 2.06 -11.49 -4.74
C THR A 144 0.72 -12.09 -4.35
N LEU A 145 0.60 -12.65 -3.14
CA LEU A 145 -0.54 -13.45 -2.72
C LEU A 145 -1.41 -12.78 -1.66
N SER A 146 -0.89 -11.81 -0.88
CA SER A 146 -1.70 -11.07 0.09
C SER A 146 -2.69 -10.15 -0.60
N SER A 147 -3.86 -9.95 0.00
CA SER A 147 -4.85 -8.96 -0.43
C SER A 147 -4.34 -7.53 -0.30
N GLY A 148 -3.36 -7.25 0.57
CA GLY A 148 -2.75 -5.94 0.74
C GLY A 148 -2.59 -5.53 2.20
N SER A 149 -1.65 -4.63 2.50
CA SER A 149 -1.46 -4.04 3.82
C SER A 149 -2.57 -3.04 4.13
N GLN A 150 -2.96 -2.91 5.40
CA GLN A 150 -4.03 -1.98 5.80
C GLN A 150 -3.56 -0.52 5.75
N THR A 151 -2.32 -0.22 6.11
CA THR A 151 -1.79 1.15 6.17
C THR A 151 -0.86 1.45 5.00
N LEU A 152 0.29 0.78 4.91
CA LEU A 152 1.33 1.03 3.90
C LEU A 152 1.27 -0.06 2.81
N GLY A 153 0.32 0.07 1.89
CA GLY A 153 0.09 -0.87 0.80
C GLY A 153 0.80 -0.50 -0.50
N ILE A 154 0.58 -1.35 -1.50
CA ILE A 154 1.13 -1.21 -2.87
C ILE A 154 0.02 -0.97 -3.91
N ASN A 155 -1.15 -0.49 -3.47
CA ASN A 155 -2.29 -0.37 -4.37
C ASN A 155 -2.28 0.97 -5.15
N ALA A 156 -1.90 2.09 -4.53
CA ALA A 156 -1.84 3.39 -5.18
C ALA A 156 -0.46 3.73 -5.75
N ARG A 157 -0.37 4.79 -6.56
CA ARG A 157 0.90 5.31 -7.08
C ARG A 157 1.82 5.73 -5.93
N PRO A 158 3.15 5.49 -6.05
CA PRO A 158 4.10 5.94 -5.05
C PRO A 158 4.04 7.44 -4.82
N VAL A 159 4.02 7.86 -3.56
CA VAL A 159 4.07 9.28 -3.20
C VAL A 159 5.53 9.74 -3.21
N PRO A 160 5.87 10.85 -3.92
CA PRO A 160 7.20 11.46 -3.85
C PRO A 160 7.53 11.89 -2.43
N GLN A 161 8.70 11.48 -1.92
CA GLN A 161 9.05 11.68 -0.51
C GLN A 161 10.57 11.74 -0.29
N VAL A 162 10.96 12.35 0.82
CA VAL A 162 12.27 12.19 1.43
C VAL A 162 12.12 11.15 2.54
N ARG A 163 12.88 10.07 2.48
CA ARG A 163 12.77 8.93 3.38
C ARG A 163 14.15 8.55 3.94
N ILE A 164 14.20 8.44 5.26
CA ILE A 164 15.35 7.86 6.00
C ILE A 164 14.90 6.50 6.51
N ALA A 165 15.68 5.46 6.24
CA ALA A 165 15.29 4.08 6.56
C ALA A 165 16.46 3.21 7.02
N LEU A 166 16.13 2.21 7.81
CA LEU A 166 16.86 0.94 7.93
C LEU A 166 16.06 -0.09 7.12
N PRO A 167 16.36 -0.30 5.82
CA PRO A 167 15.51 -1.12 4.94
C PRO A 167 15.61 -2.62 5.23
N GLU A 168 16.67 -3.05 5.86
CA GLU A 168 16.93 -4.44 6.26
C GLU A 168 17.02 -4.53 7.79
N TYR A 169 16.76 -5.71 8.33
CA TYR A 169 16.88 -5.95 9.77
C TYR A 169 18.32 -5.80 10.24
N TRP A 170 18.60 -4.70 10.95
CA TRP A 170 19.89 -4.47 11.61
C TRP A 170 19.91 -5.18 12.96
N THR A 171 20.88 -6.08 13.13
CA THR A 171 21.08 -6.77 14.40
C THR A 171 21.55 -5.81 15.48
N ILE A 172 20.79 -5.69 16.56
CA ILE A 172 21.14 -4.83 17.68
C ILE A 172 22.36 -5.42 18.40
N PRO A 173 23.47 -4.69 18.53
CA PRO A 173 24.62 -5.15 19.27
C PRO A 173 24.25 -5.58 20.70
N TRP A 174 25.01 -6.50 21.28
CA TRP A 174 24.87 -7.03 22.66
C TRP A 174 23.64 -7.92 22.92
N THR A 175 22.73 -8.10 21.99
CA THR A 175 21.55 -8.96 22.13
C THR A 175 21.83 -10.43 21.80
N LYS A 176 23.08 -10.82 21.64
CA LYS A 176 23.50 -12.14 21.16
C LYS A 176 22.79 -12.55 19.85
N ARG A 177 22.53 -11.56 18.98
CA ARG A 177 21.84 -11.72 17.67
C ARG A 177 20.38 -12.18 17.77
N TRP A 178 19.72 -11.90 18.89
CA TRP A 178 18.30 -12.24 19.05
C TRP A 178 17.37 -11.09 18.67
N LEU A 179 17.83 -9.84 18.68
CA LEU A 179 16.99 -8.69 18.39
C LEU A 179 17.50 -7.95 17.15
N HIS A 180 16.57 -7.68 16.25
CA HIS A 180 16.84 -6.96 15.00
C HIS A 180 15.82 -5.85 14.82
N LEU A 181 16.29 -4.72 14.32
CA LEU A 181 15.47 -3.52 14.10
C LEU A 181 15.44 -3.16 12.62
N LYS A 182 14.27 -2.81 12.12
CA LYS A 182 14.02 -2.27 10.78
C LYS A 182 13.03 -1.12 10.88
N GLY A 183 13.03 -0.18 9.94
CA GLY A 183 12.03 0.88 9.95
C GLY A 183 12.36 2.06 9.06
N HIS A 184 11.47 3.05 9.07
CA HIS A 184 11.66 4.27 8.30
C HIS A 184 10.90 5.46 8.89
N ILE A 185 11.30 6.65 8.44
CA ILE A 185 10.58 7.92 8.59
C ILE A 185 10.63 8.63 7.25
N ALA A 186 9.49 9.13 6.78
CA ALA A 186 9.40 9.83 5.51
C ALA A 186 8.45 11.02 5.57
N TYR A 187 8.77 12.03 4.78
CA TYR A 187 7.89 13.16 4.48
C TYR A 187 7.82 13.35 2.97
N GLY A 188 6.62 13.62 2.48
CA GLY A 188 6.36 13.76 1.06
C GLY A 188 5.20 14.69 0.77
N MET A 189 4.77 14.69 -0.47
CA MET A 189 3.62 15.45 -0.92
C MET A 189 2.87 14.63 -1.97
N MET A 190 1.56 14.53 -1.82
CA MET A 190 0.71 13.89 -2.81
C MET A 190 0.64 14.73 -4.08
N THR A 191 0.69 14.07 -5.22
CA THR A 191 0.68 14.69 -6.55
C THR A 191 -0.41 14.05 -7.39
N ASP A 192 -1.25 14.85 -8.05
CA ASP A 192 -2.37 14.32 -8.84
C ASP A 192 -2.60 15.05 -10.18
N ASP A 193 -1.72 15.99 -10.54
CA ASP A 193 -1.82 16.77 -11.79
C ASP A 193 -3.23 17.29 -12.06
N SER A 194 -3.88 17.83 -11.01
CA SER A 194 -5.26 18.31 -11.02
C SER A 194 -6.33 17.23 -11.27
N TRP A 195 -5.99 15.94 -11.16
CA TRP A 195 -6.95 14.85 -11.32
C TRP A 195 -8.17 14.98 -10.40
N GLN A 196 -7.97 15.40 -9.14
CA GLN A 196 -9.08 15.61 -8.20
C GLN A 196 -10.03 16.72 -8.68
N HIS A 197 -9.51 17.81 -9.26
CA HIS A 197 -10.32 18.88 -9.84
C HIS A 197 -11.19 18.35 -10.99
N ASP A 198 -10.59 17.61 -11.91
CA ASP A 198 -11.27 17.09 -13.09
C ASP A 198 -12.30 16.02 -12.69
N PHE A 199 -11.94 15.10 -11.81
CA PHE A 199 -12.81 14.04 -11.34
C PHE A 199 -14.04 14.59 -10.59
N THR A 200 -13.85 15.59 -9.71
CA THR A 200 -14.93 16.18 -8.91
C THR A 200 -15.66 17.34 -9.62
N ASN A 201 -15.19 17.78 -10.79
CA ASN A 201 -15.60 19.01 -11.44
C ASN A 201 -15.57 20.22 -10.48
N LYS A 202 -14.76 20.17 -9.43
CA LYS A 202 -14.73 21.13 -8.30
C LYS A 202 -16.10 21.30 -7.61
N GLN A 203 -16.98 20.32 -7.73
CA GLN A 203 -18.32 20.34 -7.14
C GLN A 203 -18.43 19.47 -5.88
N GLN A 204 -17.46 18.62 -5.64
CA GLN A 204 -17.34 17.77 -4.45
C GLN A 204 -16.03 18.10 -3.72
N LYS A 205 -15.83 17.52 -2.54
CA LYS A 205 -14.59 17.69 -1.75
C LYS A 205 -13.36 17.25 -2.57
N TYR A 206 -12.33 18.10 -2.59
CA TYR A 206 -11.03 17.82 -3.20
C TYR A 206 -9.91 18.49 -2.42
N ALA A 207 -8.67 18.11 -2.64
CA ALA A 207 -7.52 18.68 -1.95
C ALA A 207 -6.29 18.77 -2.86
N ASP A 208 -5.55 19.89 -2.76
CA ASP A 208 -4.33 20.14 -3.53
C ASP A 208 -3.11 20.09 -2.62
N HIS A 209 -2.01 19.51 -3.13
CA HIS A 209 -0.69 19.57 -2.50
C HIS A 209 -0.71 19.10 -1.04
N VAL A 210 -1.50 18.07 -0.74
CA VAL A 210 -1.57 17.48 0.60
C VAL A 210 -0.21 16.92 0.97
N LEU A 211 0.29 17.29 2.15
CA LEU A 211 1.52 16.76 2.67
C LEU A 211 1.30 15.35 3.21
N TYR A 212 2.31 14.52 3.03
CA TYR A 212 2.33 13.11 3.40
C TYR A 212 3.42 12.87 4.43
N HIS A 213 3.11 12.11 5.46
CA HIS A 213 4.09 11.55 6.39
C HIS A 213 3.85 10.06 6.55
N SER A 214 4.93 9.28 6.63
CA SER A 214 4.87 7.90 7.07
C SER A 214 6.06 7.55 7.96
N LYS A 215 5.82 6.66 8.89
CA LYS A 215 6.84 6.07 9.74
C LYS A 215 6.47 4.64 10.07
N ALA A 216 7.46 3.77 10.20
CA ALA A 216 7.26 2.43 10.68
C ALA A 216 8.50 1.93 11.42
N GLY A 217 8.25 1.10 12.43
CA GLY A 217 9.31 0.41 13.16
C GLY A 217 8.93 -1.06 13.32
N TYR A 218 9.89 -1.95 13.09
CA TYR A 218 9.71 -3.39 13.20
C TYR A 218 10.82 -3.98 14.05
N LEU A 219 10.45 -4.78 15.04
CA LEU A 219 11.35 -5.55 15.89
C LEU A 219 11.21 -7.03 15.55
N LYS A 220 12.31 -7.66 15.13
CA LYS A 220 12.37 -9.11 14.95
C LYS A 220 13.07 -9.73 16.16
N ILE A 221 12.46 -10.76 16.72
CA ILE A 221 12.96 -11.59 17.81
C ILE A 221 13.22 -12.98 17.24
N GLY A 222 14.45 -13.40 17.19
CA GLY A 222 14.88 -14.68 16.65
C GLY A 222 16.37 -14.68 16.39
N ASN A 223 17.00 -15.84 16.36
CA ASN A 223 18.42 -15.97 16.08
C ASN A 223 18.63 -16.92 14.90
N GLU A 224 18.98 -16.36 13.75
CA GLU A 224 19.17 -17.08 12.49
C GLU A 224 20.39 -18.05 12.54
N ASP A 225 21.35 -17.80 13.43
CA ASP A 225 22.51 -18.70 13.63
C ASP A 225 22.18 -19.88 14.54
N SER A 226 21.03 -19.85 15.20
CA SER A 226 20.56 -20.97 16.02
C SER A 226 19.66 -21.88 15.17
N PHE A 227 19.69 -23.17 15.43
CA PHE A 227 18.76 -24.13 14.81
C PHE A 227 17.33 -23.99 15.34
N PHE A 228 16.99 -22.86 15.97
CA PHE A 228 15.66 -22.61 16.50
C PHE A 228 14.75 -22.05 15.40
N PRO A 229 13.68 -22.74 15.02
CA PRO A 229 12.94 -22.44 13.80
C PRO A 229 11.95 -21.27 13.95
N LEU A 230 11.74 -20.76 15.16
CA LEU A 230 10.75 -19.71 15.43
C LEU A 230 11.39 -18.34 15.42
N SER A 231 10.71 -17.40 14.77
CA SER A 231 10.97 -15.95 14.92
C SER A 231 9.67 -15.17 15.00
N LEU A 232 9.67 -14.08 15.77
CA LEU A 232 8.54 -13.18 15.93
C LEU A 232 8.92 -11.79 15.44
N GLU A 233 8.10 -11.23 14.58
CA GLU A 233 8.23 -9.86 14.09
C GLU A 233 7.03 -9.04 14.61
N LEU A 234 7.31 -7.91 15.23
CA LEU A 234 6.32 -6.98 15.74
C LEU A 234 6.57 -5.61 15.13
N GLY A 235 5.55 -4.91 14.71
CA GLY A 235 5.70 -3.60 14.09
C GLY A 235 4.55 -2.66 14.35
N LEU A 236 4.84 -1.38 14.18
CA LEU A 236 3.87 -0.30 14.14
C LEU A 236 4.12 0.50 12.86
N GLU A 237 3.10 0.56 12.03
CA GLU A 237 3.04 1.42 10.85
C GLU A 237 2.13 2.62 11.16
N MET A 238 2.56 3.82 10.81
CA MET A 238 1.73 5.02 10.93
C MET A 238 1.92 5.92 9.71
N ALA A 239 0.85 6.58 9.34
CA ALA A 239 0.85 7.56 8.25
C ALA A 239 -0.07 8.73 8.58
N CYS A 240 0.15 9.85 7.88
CA CYS A 240 -0.61 11.07 8.09
C CYS A 240 -0.71 11.87 6.80
N GLU A 241 -1.92 12.35 6.50
CA GLU A 241 -2.16 13.43 5.55
C GLU A 241 -2.33 14.74 6.35
N PHE A 242 -1.60 15.78 5.97
CA PHE A 242 -1.68 17.07 6.67
C PHE A 242 -1.38 18.24 5.73
N GLY A 243 -1.65 19.47 6.18
CA GLY A 243 -1.36 20.65 5.38
C GLY A 243 -2.11 20.71 4.04
N GLY A 244 -1.49 21.31 3.02
CA GLY A 244 -2.06 21.43 1.69
C GLY A 244 -3.20 22.44 1.58
N LYS A 245 -4.07 22.23 0.60
CA LYS A 245 -5.22 23.09 0.31
C LYS A 245 -6.47 22.24 0.11
N PRO A 246 -7.09 21.75 1.17
CA PRO A 246 -8.37 21.06 1.07
C PRO A 246 -9.51 22.04 0.83
N TYR A 247 -10.51 21.62 0.06
CA TYR A 247 -11.73 22.34 -0.26
C TYR A 247 -12.95 21.47 0.04
N SER A 248 -13.94 22.05 0.69
CA SER A 248 -15.22 21.40 0.98
C SER A 248 -16.36 22.41 0.86
N ARG A 249 -17.59 21.90 0.80
CA ARG A 249 -18.78 22.78 0.78
C ARG A 249 -19.02 23.37 2.16
N ASP A 250 -19.34 24.65 2.19
CA ASP A 250 -19.85 25.32 3.39
C ASP A 250 -21.34 24.99 3.63
N GLY A 251 -21.89 25.50 4.73
CA GLY A 251 -23.32 25.33 5.04
C GLY A 251 -24.30 25.92 4.03
N HIS A 252 -23.83 26.72 3.08
CA HIS A 252 -24.59 27.31 1.98
C HIS A 252 -24.37 26.60 0.64
N GLY A 253 -23.54 25.55 0.63
CA GLY A 253 -23.22 24.77 -0.56
C GLY A 253 -22.10 25.31 -1.44
N ASN A 254 -21.44 26.41 -1.04
CA ASN A 254 -20.33 26.97 -1.80
C ASN A 254 -19.02 26.23 -1.45
N MET A 255 -18.16 26.01 -2.45
CA MET A 255 -16.83 25.45 -2.23
C MET A 255 -15.93 26.49 -1.56
N GLN A 256 -15.39 26.15 -0.41
CA GLN A 256 -14.44 26.98 0.33
C GLN A 256 -13.20 26.19 0.71
N ARG A 257 -12.07 26.89 0.79
CA ARG A 257 -10.83 26.32 1.28
C ARG A 257 -10.89 26.20 2.80
N ILE A 258 -10.54 25.02 3.30
CA ILE A 258 -10.36 24.78 4.74
C ILE A 258 -8.93 25.18 5.12
N PRO A 259 -8.73 26.03 6.15
CA PRO A 259 -7.41 26.38 6.63
C PRO A 259 -6.68 25.16 7.22
N THR A 260 -5.45 24.93 6.79
CA THR A 260 -4.56 23.88 7.31
C THR A 260 -3.17 24.45 7.56
N GLY A 261 -2.46 23.88 8.52
CA GLY A 261 -1.11 24.28 8.88
C GLY A 261 -0.03 23.58 8.07
N THR A 262 1.03 24.32 7.72
CA THR A 262 2.23 23.80 7.05
C THR A 262 3.52 24.26 7.73
N GLY A 263 3.44 24.70 8.98
CA GLY A 263 4.59 25.13 9.79
C GLY A 263 5.34 23.97 10.45
N VAL A 264 6.45 24.28 11.09
CA VAL A 264 7.28 23.26 11.80
C VAL A 264 6.48 22.48 12.84
N LYS A 265 5.52 23.14 13.51
CA LYS A 265 4.63 22.50 14.48
C LYS A 265 3.75 21.43 13.82
N ASP A 266 3.28 21.67 12.60
CA ASP A 266 2.41 20.73 11.87
C ASP A 266 3.20 19.50 11.42
N PHE A 267 4.45 19.66 10.97
CA PHE A 267 5.36 18.54 10.70
C PHE A 267 5.65 17.72 11.96
N TRP A 268 5.81 18.38 13.12
CA TRP A 268 6.00 17.69 14.39
C TRP A 268 4.73 16.93 14.83
N ASN A 269 3.55 17.52 14.66
CA ASN A 269 2.27 16.87 14.97
C ASN A 269 1.98 15.67 14.03
N ALA A 270 2.42 15.72 12.78
CA ALA A 270 2.36 14.57 11.89
C ALA A 270 3.29 13.44 12.36
N PHE A 271 4.46 13.79 12.92
CA PHE A 271 5.39 12.79 13.46
C PHE A 271 4.95 12.24 14.82
N ILE A 272 4.59 13.10 15.76
CA ILE A 272 4.01 12.71 17.05
C ILE A 272 2.58 13.21 17.04
N PRO A 273 1.57 12.32 16.86
CA PRO A 273 0.18 12.73 16.79
C PRO A 273 -0.20 13.65 17.94
N GLY A 274 -0.59 14.87 17.62
CA GLY A 274 -0.92 15.90 18.60
C GLY A 274 -1.67 17.07 17.95
N GLY A 275 -2.17 17.98 18.80
CA GLY A 275 -3.00 19.09 18.37
C GLY A 275 -4.48 18.71 18.26
N SER A 276 -5.28 19.63 17.75
CA SER A 276 -6.69 19.42 17.48
C SER A 276 -7.05 19.99 16.11
N ASP A 277 -7.94 19.32 15.41
CA ASP A 277 -8.52 19.83 14.19
C ASP A 277 -9.61 20.86 14.55
N ALA A 278 -9.52 22.05 13.98
CA ALA A 278 -10.43 23.16 14.29
C ALA A 278 -11.89 22.87 13.88
N THR A 279 -12.11 21.84 13.07
CA THR A 279 -13.42 21.51 12.50
C THR A 279 -14.18 20.41 13.24
N ASP A 280 -13.55 19.72 14.19
CA ASP A 280 -14.17 18.56 14.84
C ASP A 280 -15.04 18.88 16.07
N GLY A 281 -15.44 20.12 16.24
CA GLY A 281 -16.47 20.51 17.20
C GLY A 281 -16.10 20.29 18.67
N VAL A 282 -16.90 19.54 19.39
CA VAL A 282 -16.78 19.34 20.85
C VAL A 282 -15.61 18.46 21.24
N TYR A 283 -15.14 17.59 20.34
CA TYR A 283 -14.11 16.60 20.61
C TYR A 283 -12.75 17.04 20.09
N THR A 284 -11.72 16.81 20.91
CA THR A 284 -10.33 17.05 20.50
C THR A 284 -9.87 15.90 19.63
N ASN A 285 -9.75 16.14 18.32
CA ASN A 285 -9.16 15.20 17.39
C ASN A 285 -7.69 15.55 17.13
N ARG A 286 -6.94 14.62 16.54
CA ARG A 286 -5.55 14.87 16.15
C ARG A 286 -5.49 15.70 14.87
N ALA A 287 -4.50 16.60 14.78
CA ALA A 287 -4.31 17.39 13.57
C ALA A 287 -3.90 16.50 12.40
N GLY A 288 -4.59 16.65 11.26
CA GLY A 288 -4.39 15.84 10.07
C GLY A 288 -5.13 14.49 10.10
N ASN A 289 -5.11 13.77 8.98
CA ASN A 289 -5.65 12.42 8.86
C ASN A 289 -4.60 11.42 9.33
N GLN A 290 -4.65 11.03 10.60
CA GLN A 290 -3.72 10.07 11.23
C GLN A 290 -4.28 8.66 11.13
N LEU A 291 -3.48 7.72 10.65
CA LEU A 291 -3.87 6.30 10.60
C LEU A 291 -2.65 5.40 10.80
N GLY A 292 -2.91 4.14 11.13
CA GLY A 292 -1.84 3.18 11.34
C GLY A 292 -2.30 1.75 11.52
N SER A 293 -1.33 0.86 11.70
CA SER A 293 -1.54 -0.55 11.99
C SER A 293 -0.53 -1.08 12.98
N TRP A 294 -1.00 -1.84 13.96
CA TRP A 294 -0.18 -2.81 14.67
C TRP A 294 -0.03 -4.05 13.81
N VAL A 295 1.19 -4.42 13.49
CA VAL A 295 1.48 -5.60 12.66
C VAL A 295 2.33 -6.59 13.45
N ALA A 296 2.02 -7.87 13.28
CA ALA A 296 2.77 -8.96 13.90
C ALA A 296 2.87 -10.14 12.94
N ARG A 297 3.99 -10.84 12.95
CA ARG A 297 4.22 -12.06 12.18
C ARG A 297 5.03 -13.06 13.00
N LEU A 298 4.50 -14.24 13.19
CA LEU A 298 5.19 -15.38 13.77
C LEU A 298 5.57 -16.35 12.65
N ASN A 299 6.86 -16.62 12.52
CA ASN A 299 7.39 -17.51 11.51
C ASN A 299 7.89 -18.81 12.15
N PHE A 300 7.59 -19.92 11.51
CA PHE A 300 8.19 -21.24 11.77
C PHE A 300 8.86 -21.71 10.48
N ASP A 301 10.18 -21.78 10.49
CA ASP A 301 10.99 -22.05 9.31
C ASP A 301 11.76 -23.37 9.46
N THR A 302 11.63 -24.26 8.46
CA THR A 302 12.35 -25.53 8.37
C THR A 302 13.10 -25.60 7.04
N ASP A 303 13.92 -26.62 6.85
CA ASP A 303 14.66 -26.81 5.59
C ASP A 303 13.75 -27.08 4.38
N LEU A 304 12.55 -27.65 4.59
CA LEU A 304 11.66 -28.10 3.52
C LEU A 304 10.48 -27.14 3.29
N TRP A 305 9.99 -26.48 4.33
CA TRP A 305 8.83 -25.61 4.31
C TRP A 305 8.91 -24.54 5.38
N SER A 306 8.17 -23.46 5.18
CA SER A 306 7.92 -22.46 6.21
C SER A 306 6.43 -22.25 6.39
N PHE A 307 6.04 -21.90 7.61
CA PHE A 307 4.67 -21.52 7.96
C PHE A 307 4.70 -20.25 8.78
N SER A 308 3.87 -19.30 8.41
CA SER A 308 3.78 -18.04 9.14
C SER A 308 2.32 -17.70 9.40
N VAL A 309 2.06 -17.08 10.54
CA VAL A 309 0.80 -16.42 10.84
C VAL A 309 1.05 -14.96 11.11
N TYR A 310 0.17 -14.10 10.63
CA TYR A 310 0.32 -12.67 10.81
C TYR A 310 -1.02 -11.97 11.13
N ALA A 311 -0.90 -10.83 11.77
CA ALA A 311 -2.00 -9.94 12.09
C ALA A 311 -1.66 -8.52 11.66
N ASP A 312 -2.67 -7.78 11.21
CA ASP A 312 -2.59 -6.37 10.86
C ASP A 312 -3.85 -5.70 11.42
N HIS A 313 -3.67 -5.00 12.55
CA HIS A 313 -4.73 -4.37 13.32
C HIS A 313 -4.74 -2.88 13.04
N PHE A 314 -5.63 -2.46 12.15
CA PHE A 314 -5.78 -1.09 11.66
C PHE A 314 -6.47 -0.18 12.68
N PHE A 315 -6.06 1.07 12.71
CA PHE A 315 -6.68 2.14 13.51
C PHE A 315 -6.56 3.50 12.80
N GLU A 316 -7.44 4.41 13.13
CA GLU A 316 -7.35 5.82 12.77
C GLU A 316 -7.26 6.69 14.02
N ASP A 317 -6.63 7.86 13.89
CA ASP A 317 -6.30 8.78 14.97
C ASP A 317 -5.60 8.06 16.14
N HIS A 318 -6.28 7.92 17.28
CA HIS A 318 -5.83 7.18 18.44
C HIS A 318 -6.79 6.04 18.82
N SER A 319 -7.77 5.75 17.97
CA SER A 319 -8.62 4.57 18.12
C SER A 319 -7.80 3.29 17.96
N GLN A 320 -8.26 2.16 18.51
CA GLN A 320 -7.59 0.86 18.43
C GLN A 320 -6.12 0.84 18.93
N MET A 321 -5.65 1.92 19.58
CA MET A 321 -4.34 1.96 20.24
C MET A 321 -4.42 1.56 21.69
N PHE A 322 -3.28 1.16 22.26
CA PHE A 322 -3.14 1.03 23.71
C PHE A 322 -2.97 2.42 24.30
N LEU A 323 -3.98 2.90 25.03
CA LEU A 323 -3.94 4.21 25.65
C LEU A 323 -3.77 4.09 27.16
N LEU A 324 -2.88 4.91 27.69
CA LEU A 324 -2.81 5.20 29.10
C LEU A 324 -3.55 6.53 29.32
N ASP A 325 -4.77 6.45 29.83
CA ASP A 325 -5.54 7.64 30.17
C ASP A 325 -5.03 8.25 31.48
N TYR A 326 -4.57 9.48 31.40
CA TYR A 326 -4.09 10.24 32.54
C TYR A 326 -5.18 11.11 33.20
N ASN A 327 -6.29 11.32 32.51
CA ASN A 327 -7.35 12.27 32.88
C ASN A 327 -8.72 11.59 32.99
N GLY A 328 -8.76 10.32 33.38
CA GLY A 328 -10.00 9.59 33.57
C GLY A 328 -10.88 10.14 34.66
N TYR A 329 -12.18 10.03 34.47
CA TYR A 329 -13.20 10.40 35.44
C TYR A 329 -14.03 9.18 35.83
N GLY A 330 -14.63 9.22 37.01
CA GLY A 330 -15.53 8.17 37.48
C GLY A 330 -16.91 8.23 36.84
N GLU A 331 -17.77 7.28 37.20
CA GLU A 331 -19.17 7.20 36.79
C GLU A 331 -20.10 7.36 38.02
N GLY A 332 -21.38 7.63 37.78
CA GLY A 332 -22.36 7.86 38.86
C GLY A 332 -21.99 9.07 39.70
N GLU A 333 -22.06 8.97 41.01
CA GLU A 333 -21.73 10.08 41.93
C GLU A 333 -20.29 10.60 41.77
N GLN A 334 -19.40 9.82 41.15
CA GLN A 334 -18.00 10.18 40.94
C GLN A 334 -17.71 10.74 39.53
N TRP A 335 -18.72 11.07 38.75
CA TRP A 335 -18.56 11.52 37.35
C TRP A 335 -17.61 12.71 37.18
N ASN A 336 -17.51 13.58 38.16
CA ASN A 336 -16.61 14.73 38.16
C ASN A 336 -15.36 14.53 39.04
N THR A 337 -15.12 13.33 39.52
CA THR A 337 -13.96 12.99 40.33
C THR A 337 -12.86 12.44 39.50
N TRP A 338 -11.75 13.16 39.46
CA TRP A 338 -10.59 12.73 38.68
C TRP A 338 -9.98 11.44 39.27
N GLN A 339 -9.84 10.42 38.41
CA GLN A 339 -9.28 9.13 38.79
C GLN A 339 -7.85 8.98 38.24
N LYS A 340 -7.00 8.36 39.05
CA LYS A 340 -5.64 8.06 38.63
C LYS A 340 -5.65 7.04 37.51
N ARG A 341 -4.88 7.33 36.45
CA ARG A 341 -4.45 6.46 35.36
C ARG A 341 -5.31 5.24 35.11
N ARG A 342 -6.10 5.27 34.09
CA ARG A 342 -6.74 4.08 33.52
C ARG A 342 -5.93 3.60 32.33
N TYR A 343 -5.79 2.30 32.23
CA TYR A 343 -5.25 1.65 31.05
C TYR A 343 -6.42 1.15 30.22
N PHE A 344 -6.55 1.68 29.00
CA PHE A 344 -7.58 1.25 28.05
C PHE A 344 -6.97 0.39 26.97
N MET A 345 -7.63 -0.72 26.71
CA MET A 345 -7.39 -1.52 25.52
C MET A 345 -8.67 -1.53 24.69
N TYR A 346 -8.61 -0.98 23.51
CA TYR A 346 -9.73 -1.01 22.57
C TYR A 346 -10.05 -2.44 22.14
N SER A 347 -11.27 -2.63 21.65
CA SER A 347 -11.70 -3.93 21.12
C SER A 347 -10.87 -4.32 19.90
N LEU A 348 -10.15 -5.43 19.98
CA LEU A 348 -9.36 -5.99 18.87
C LEU A 348 -10.22 -6.71 17.82
N LYS A 349 -11.38 -6.13 17.43
CA LYS A 349 -12.29 -6.75 16.47
C LYS A 349 -11.87 -6.51 15.03
N ASP A 350 -11.48 -5.28 14.71
CA ASP A 350 -11.08 -4.91 13.36
C ASP A 350 -9.63 -5.29 13.13
N MET A 351 -9.41 -6.30 12.29
CA MET A 351 -8.07 -6.76 11.95
C MET A 351 -8.09 -7.63 10.69
N MET A 352 -6.92 -7.78 10.10
CA MET A 352 -6.58 -8.85 9.20
C MET A 352 -5.82 -9.93 9.96
N LEU A 353 -6.22 -11.17 9.79
CA LEU A 353 -5.48 -12.36 10.24
C LEU A 353 -5.10 -13.15 8.99
N GLY A 354 -3.83 -13.45 8.85
CA GLY A 354 -3.31 -14.20 7.70
C GLY A 354 -2.49 -15.41 8.11
N ALA A 355 -2.47 -16.40 7.24
CA ALA A 355 -1.59 -17.55 7.31
C ALA A 355 -0.91 -17.74 5.94
N GLU A 356 0.38 -17.99 5.95
CA GLU A 356 1.20 -18.22 4.77
C GLU A 356 1.97 -19.52 4.94
N PHE A 357 1.94 -20.36 3.90
CA PHE A 357 2.64 -21.63 3.86
C PHE A 357 3.48 -21.70 2.58
N ASP A 358 4.78 -21.91 2.73
CA ASP A 358 5.73 -21.97 1.62
C ASP A 358 6.42 -23.34 1.58
N LEU A 359 6.45 -23.93 0.40
CA LEU A 359 7.21 -25.14 0.08
C LEU A 359 8.48 -24.76 -0.66
N LYS A 360 9.66 -24.90 -0.02
CA LYS A 360 10.96 -24.47 -0.57
C LYS A 360 11.34 -25.20 -1.86
N TYR A 361 10.85 -26.43 -2.04
CA TYR A 361 11.09 -27.26 -3.22
C TYR A 361 9.80 -27.62 -3.98
N GLY A 362 8.68 -27.00 -3.62
CA GLY A 362 7.40 -27.22 -4.27
C GLY A 362 7.38 -26.63 -5.69
N ARG A 363 7.00 -27.43 -6.68
CA ARG A 363 6.84 -26.96 -8.07
C ARG A 363 5.40 -26.54 -8.35
N TRP A 364 4.46 -27.44 -8.19
CA TRP A 364 3.05 -27.18 -8.46
C TRP A 364 2.42 -26.26 -7.42
N LEU A 365 2.77 -26.42 -6.16
CA LEU A 365 2.43 -25.52 -5.07
C LEU A 365 3.74 -25.05 -4.45
N ARG A 366 4.00 -23.74 -4.52
CA ARG A 366 5.14 -23.09 -3.88
C ARG A 366 4.70 -22.32 -2.65
N SER A 367 3.68 -21.49 -2.80
CA SER A 367 3.19 -20.64 -1.72
C SER A 367 1.65 -20.63 -1.71
N LEU A 368 1.10 -20.58 -0.51
CA LEU A 368 -0.32 -20.45 -0.23
C LEU A 368 -0.52 -19.40 0.86
N VAL A 369 -1.44 -18.45 0.63
CA VAL A 369 -1.85 -17.43 1.60
C VAL A 369 -3.35 -17.53 1.82
N PHE A 370 -3.76 -17.50 3.08
CA PHE A 370 -5.16 -17.36 3.47
C PHE A 370 -5.29 -16.17 4.42
N GLU A 371 -6.26 -15.28 4.16
CA GLU A 371 -6.53 -14.11 4.99
C GLU A 371 -8.01 -14.01 5.34
N TYR A 372 -8.28 -13.65 6.59
CA TYR A 372 -9.55 -13.16 7.08
C TYR A 372 -9.43 -11.70 7.47
N ILE A 373 -10.30 -10.85 6.93
CA ILE A 373 -10.30 -9.41 7.19
C ILE A 373 -11.66 -9.01 7.74
N TYR A 374 -11.65 -8.25 8.82
CA TYR A 374 -12.86 -7.70 9.43
C TYR A 374 -12.65 -6.22 9.76
N THR A 375 -13.53 -5.36 9.26
CA THR A 375 -13.44 -3.89 9.41
C THR A 375 -14.78 -3.26 9.82
N LYS A 376 -15.74 -4.07 10.24
CA LYS A 376 -17.12 -3.61 10.39
C LYS A 376 -17.35 -2.83 11.70
N TYR A 377 -16.54 -3.07 12.73
CA TYR A 377 -16.76 -2.48 14.05
C TYR A 377 -16.41 -1.00 14.07
N GLN A 378 -15.22 -0.62 13.63
CA GLN A 378 -14.67 0.74 13.55
C GLN A 378 -14.87 1.50 14.85
N SER A 379 -14.08 1.20 15.87
CA SER A 379 -14.09 1.96 17.11
C SER A 379 -13.56 3.36 16.85
N GLY A 380 -14.30 4.37 17.22
CA GLY A 380 -13.89 5.76 17.04
C GLY A 380 -12.97 6.26 18.14
N PRO A 381 -12.71 7.57 18.15
CA PRO A 381 -11.87 8.20 19.15
C PRO A 381 -12.43 8.04 20.57
N TYR A 382 -11.54 8.04 21.54
CA TYR A 382 -11.89 8.03 22.94
C TYR A 382 -12.18 9.47 23.43
N ASN A 383 -13.31 9.66 24.10
CA ASN A 383 -13.78 10.96 24.57
C ASN A 383 -14.09 10.94 26.06
N HIS A 384 -13.78 12.04 26.74
CA HIS A 384 -14.15 12.30 28.13
C HIS A 384 -15.45 13.08 28.16
N ASP A 385 -16.58 12.39 28.35
CA ASP A 385 -17.89 13.03 28.31
C ASP A 385 -18.22 13.76 29.62
N ARG A 386 -17.71 13.28 30.75
CA ARG A 386 -17.89 13.88 32.08
C ARG A 386 -19.35 14.12 32.42
N THR A 387 -20.19 13.15 32.22
CA THR A 387 -21.59 13.17 32.68
C THR A 387 -21.78 12.18 33.81
N GLU A 388 -22.85 12.36 34.57
CA GLU A 388 -23.19 11.46 35.68
C GLU A 388 -23.31 9.99 35.27
N ASN A 389 -23.76 9.76 34.04
CA ASN A 389 -23.94 8.42 33.46
C ASN A 389 -22.70 7.89 32.72
N ILE A 390 -21.88 8.77 32.17
CA ILE A 390 -20.75 8.41 31.28
C ILE A 390 -19.56 9.28 31.66
N GLY A 391 -18.58 8.72 32.35
CA GLY A 391 -17.32 9.42 32.64
C GLY A 391 -16.46 9.54 31.40
N ASP A 392 -16.29 8.42 30.72
CA ASP A 392 -15.49 8.28 29.51
C ASP A 392 -16.21 7.35 28.55
N HIS A 393 -16.14 7.63 27.25
CA HIS A 393 -16.68 6.72 26.23
C HIS A 393 -15.87 6.68 24.96
N ILE A 394 -16.00 5.60 24.21
CA ILE A 394 -15.51 5.48 22.86
C ILE A 394 -16.63 5.94 21.94
N ALA A 395 -16.39 6.97 21.12
CA ALA A 395 -17.40 7.49 20.22
C ALA A 395 -17.88 6.45 19.21
N GLY A 396 -17.01 5.53 18.79
CA GLY A 396 -17.32 4.52 17.79
C GLY A 396 -17.56 5.15 16.41
N MET A 397 -17.87 4.30 15.45
CA MET A 397 -18.26 4.74 14.11
C MET A 397 -17.18 5.58 13.39
N ASP A 398 -15.91 5.21 13.57
CA ASP A 398 -14.83 5.71 12.74
C ASP A 398 -15.13 5.45 11.26
N ASP A 399 -14.56 6.21 10.36
CA ASP A 399 -14.85 6.12 8.92
C ASP A 399 -13.55 5.81 8.15
N TYR A 400 -13.04 4.59 8.35
CA TYR A 400 -11.74 4.14 7.85
C TYR A 400 -11.47 4.55 6.41
N TYR A 401 -10.30 5.17 6.16
CA TYR A 401 -9.82 5.75 4.92
C TYR A 401 -10.56 7.03 4.47
N ASN A 402 -11.60 7.46 5.16
CA ASN A 402 -12.23 8.75 4.92
C ASN A 402 -11.75 9.77 5.96
N HIS A 403 -11.91 11.05 5.66
CA HIS A 403 -11.62 12.11 6.60
C HIS A 403 -12.54 13.33 6.34
N SER A 404 -12.84 14.11 7.38
CA SER A 404 -13.71 15.28 7.27
C SER A 404 -13.14 16.35 6.34
N ILE A 405 -11.83 16.59 6.40
CA ILE A 405 -11.11 17.64 5.68
C ILE A 405 -10.51 17.13 4.38
N TYR A 406 -9.75 16.01 4.44
CA TYR A 406 -9.03 15.47 3.29
C TYR A 406 -9.89 14.51 2.47
N THR A 407 -9.43 14.17 1.28
CA THR A 407 -10.10 13.21 0.38
C THR A 407 -9.89 11.75 0.80
N GLY A 408 -9.25 11.53 1.95
CA GLY A 408 -9.02 10.21 2.53
C GLY A 408 -7.74 9.53 2.02
N TRP A 409 -7.46 8.35 2.56
CA TRP A 409 -6.21 7.62 2.35
C TRP A 409 -6.11 7.03 0.93
N GLN A 410 -5.95 7.92 -0.04
CA GLN A 410 -5.89 7.60 -1.46
C GLN A 410 -4.88 8.45 -2.22
N HIS A 411 -4.39 7.96 -3.36
CA HIS A 411 -3.55 8.70 -4.29
C HIS A 411 -3.99 8.36 -5.72
N TRP A 412 -4.32 9.37 -6.52
CA TRP A 412 -4.86 9.20 -7.87
C TRP A 412 -6.14 8.37 -7.92
N GLY A 413 -7.02 8.51 -6.93
CA GLY A 413 -8.30 7.81 -6.84
C GLY A 413 -8.22 6.36 -6.39
N GLN A 414 -7.03 5.84 -6.11
CA GLN A 414 -6.85 4.51 -5.54
C GLN A 414 -6.41 4.60 -4.08
N VAL A 415 -7.02 3.80 -3.21
CA VAL A 415 -6.61 3.73 -1.80
C VAL A 415 -5.15 3.28 -1.70
N ILE A 416 -4.39 3.87 -0.78
CA ILE A 416 -2.96 3.56 -0.61
C ILE A 416 -2.79 2.20 0.07
N GLY A 417 -3.67 1.88 1.01
CA GLY A 417 -3.67 0.61 1.75
C GLY A 417 -4.31 -0.54 0.98
N ASN A 418 -5.18 -1.30 1.66
CA ASN A 418 -5.79 -2.52 1.13
C ASN A 418 -6.88 -2.22 0.09
N PRO A 419 -6.81 -2.79 -1.13
CA PRO A 419 -7.78 -2.54 -2.21
C PRO A 419 -9.20 -3.02 -1.95
N LEU A 420 -9.44 -3.82 -0.89
CA LEU A 420 -10.77 -4.25 -0.49
C LEU A 420 -11.59 -3.11 0.14
N TYR A 421 -10.96 -2.04 0.58
CA TYR A 421 -11.61 -0.74 0.75
C TYR A 421 -11.84 -0.16 -0.64
N ARG A 422 -13.11 -0.09 -1.04
CA ARG A 422 -13.46 0.27 -2.42
C ARG A 422 -12.95 1.66 -2.79
N SER A 423 -11.94 1.71 -3.64
CA SER A 423 -11.27 2.94 -4.06
C SER A 423 -12.23 3.99 -4.64
N PRO A 424 -12.01 5.28 -4.39
CA PRO A 424 -12.85 6.37 -4.92
C PRO A 424 -13.02 6.39 -6.43
N ILE A 425 -12.04 5.91 -7.20
CA ILE A 425 -12.11 5.86 -8.67
C ILE A 425 -13.30 5.02 -9.18
N TYR A 426 -13.87 4.13 -8.36
CA TYR A 426 -15.10 3.39 -8.70
C TYR A 426 -16.38 4.22 -8.57
N ASN A 427 -16.32 5.43 -7.97
CA ASN A 427 -17.51 6.26 -7.77
C ASN A 427 -17.93 6.92 -9.07
N THR A 428 -19.26 6.93 -9.33
CA THR A 428 -19.84 7.46 -10.57
C THR A 428 -20.47 8.84 -10.40
N ASP A 429 -20.48 9.36 -9.18
CA ASP A 429 -21.03 10.66 -8.83
C ASP A 429 -19.96 11.72 -8.56
N ASN A 430 -18.74 11.45 -8.99
CA ASN A 430 -17.61 12.36 -8.92
C ASN A 430 -17.20 12.73 -7.48
N SER A 431 -17.49 11.89 -6.50
CA SER A 431 -17.03 12.07 -5.11
C SER A 431 -15.76 11.24 -4.83
N ILE A 432 -14.82 11.83 -4.10
CA ILE A 432 -13.61 11.17 -3.65
C ILE A 432 -13.82 10.74 -2.20
N ASP A 433 -14.45 9.60 -2.01
CA ASP A 433 -14.69 8.94 -0.73
C ASP A 433 -14.70 7.42 -0.86
N VAL A 434 -14.34 6.73 0.20
CA VAL A 434 -14.39 5.26 0.30
C VAL A 434 -15.79 4.87 0.78
N ARG A 435 -16.60 4.25 -0.10
CA ARG A 435 -18.02 3.96 0.15
C ARG A 435 -18.29 2.59 0.73
N ASN A 436 -17.27 1.76 0.85
CA ASN A 436 -17.38 0.46 1.49
C ASN A 436 -16.12 0.21 2.32
N ASN A 437 -16.12 0.67 3.55
CA ASN A 437 -15.04 0.47 4.51
C ASN A 437 -15.45 -0.46 5.67
N ARG A 438 -16.74 -0.82 5.77
CA ARG A 438 -17.29 -1.76 6.75
C ARG A 438 -17.59 -3.09 6.07
N PHE A 439 -16.69 -4.04 6.19
CA PHE A 439 -16.82 -5.35 5.54
C PHE A 439 -16.15 -6.46 6.34
N TYR A 440 -16.42 -7.69 5.95
CA TYR A 440 -15.49 -8.79 6.15
C TYR A 440 -15.14 -9.42 4.81
N ALA A 441 -13.96 -10.00 4.73
CA ALA A 441 -13.50 -10.71 3.55
C ALA A 441 -12.72 -11.98 3.92
N LEU A 442 -12.77 -12.95 3.01
CA LEU A 442 -11.92 -14.13 2.98
C LEU A 442 -11.12 -14.08 1.68
N HIS A 443 -9.82 -14.16 1.79
CA HIS A 443 -8.91 -14.12 0.65
C HIS A 443 -8.03 -15.36 0.62
N LEU A 444 -7.85 -15.92 -0.56
CA LEU A 444 -6.99 -17.06 -0.83
C LEU A 444 -6.08 -16.72 -2.01
N GLY A 445 -4.78 -16.84 -1.81
CA GLY A 445 -3.77 -16.73 -2.85
C GLY A 445 -2.96 -18.02 -2.95
N VAL A 446 -2.71 -18.48 -4.17
CA VAL A 446 -1.92 -19.67 -4.46
C VAL A 446 -0.97 -19.37 -5.61
N GLU A 447 0.29 -19.77 -5.49
CA GLU A 447 1.24 -19.71 -6.61
C GLU A 447 2.14 -20.95 -6.68
N GLY A 448 2.66 -21.19 -7.87
CA GLY A 448 3.60 -22.26 -8.13
C GLY A 448 4.42 -22.03 -9.39
N SER A 449 5.47 -22.82 -9.54
CA SER A 449 6.37 -22.83 -10.71
C SER A 449 6.47 -24.25 -11.25
N PRO A 450 5.48 -24.75 -12.00
CA PRO A 450 5.45 -26.12 -12.54
C PRO A 450 6.71 -26.47 -13.33
N THR A 451 7.28 -25.47 -14.02
CA THR A 451 8.57 -25.57 -14.71
C THR A 451 9.45 -24.36 -14.38
N GLU A 452 10.72 -24.40 -14.71
CA GLU A 452 11.64 -23.26 -14.53
C GLU A 452 11.22 -22.00 -15.33
N ARG A 453 10.38 -22.18 -16.34
CA ARG A 453 9.94 -21.11 -17.24
C ARG A 453 8.49 -20.66 -17.01
N LEU A 454 7.69 -21.48 -16.35
CA LEU A 454 6.27 -21.23 -16.16
C LEU A 454 5.97 -21.01 -14.68
N ASP A 455 5.51 -19.82 -14.34
CA ASP A 455 4.93 -19.51 -13.03
C ASP A 455 3.42 -19.29 -13.21
N TYR A 456 2.63 -19.63 -12.21
CA TYR A 456 1.21 -19.32 -12.16
C TYR A 456 0.81 -18.74 -10.81
N ARG A 457 -0.30 -17.99 -10.79
CA ARG A 457 -0.90 -17.42 -9.59
C ARG A 457 -2.42 -17.46 -9.71
N VAL A 458 -3.08 -17.79 -8.61
CA VAL A 458 -4.54 -17.74 -8.46
C VAL A 458 -4.88 -16.90 -7.23
N LEU A 459 -5.77 -15.94 -7.37
CA LEU A 459 -6.33 -15.17 -6.26
C LEU A 459 -7.85 -15.33 -6.24
N THR A 460 -8.42 -15.50 -5.06
CA THR A 460 -9.87 -15.58 -4.86
C THR A 460 -10.23 -14.80 -3.61
N THR A 461 -11.23 -13.92 -3.70
CA THR A 461 -11.69 -13.13 -2.56
C THR A 461 -13.19 -13.09 -2.49
N TYR A 462 -13.74 -13.55 -1.38
CA TYR A 462 -15.13 -13.31 -1.02
C TYR A 462 -15.21 -12.14 -0.06
N GLN A 463 -16.06 -11.17 -0.37
CA GLN A 463 -16.27 -9.98 0.48
C GLN A 463 -17.75 -9.73 0.71
N LYS A 464 -18.12 -9.32 1.94
CA LYS A 464 -19.46 -8.84 2.28
C LYS A 464 -19.34 -7.48 2.93
N GLY A 465 -19.95 -6.46 2.32
CA GLY A 465 -19.85 -5.04 2.71
C GLY A 465 -21.18 -4.46 3.17
N TRP A 466 -21.10 -3.45 4.04
CA TRP A 466 -22.23 -2.73 4.63
C TRP A 466 -22.22 -1.23 4.35
N GLY A 467 -21.31 -0.75 3.50
CA GLY A 467 -21.09 0.69 3.28
C GLY A 467 -20.23 1.32 4.37
N THR A 468 -20.52 2.55 4.74
CA THR A 468 -19.91 3.26 5.87
C THR A 468 -20.91 3.43 7.01
N TYR A 469 -20.51 4.01 8.14
CA TYR A 469 -21.48 4.36 9.19
C TYR A 469 -22.34 5.57 8.79
N SER A 470 -21.73 6.57 8.18
CA SER A 470 -22.41 7.78 7.72
C SER A 470 -23.34 7.54 6.52
N ASN A 471 -23.01 6.53 5.68
CA ASN A 471 -23.78 6.17 4.49
C ASN A 471 -23.90 4.65 4.34
N PRO A 472 -24.69 4.00 5.21
CA PRO A 472 -24.83 2.54 5.19
C PRO A 472 -25.60 2.07 3.96
N PHE A 473 -25.22 0.93 3.44
CA PHE A 473 -26.01 0.27 2.40
C PHE A 473 -27.38 -0.18 2.93
N THR A 474 -28.41 -0.13 2.12
CA THR A 474 -29.76 -0.59 2.48
C THR A 474 -29.81 -2.06 2.87
N LYS A 475 -28.88 -2.86 2.36
CA LYS A 475 -28.63 -4.26 2.74
C LYS A 475 -27.15 -4.58 2.55
N ALA A 476 -26.68 -5.64 3.18
CA ALA A 476 -25.31 -6.11 2.95
C ALA A 476 -25.15 -6.68 1.53
N TYR A 477 -24.15 -6.18 0.79
CA TYR A 477 -23.82 -6.67 -0.55
C TYR A 477 -22.64 -7.64 -0.48
N LYS A 478 -22.66 -8.63 -1.37
CA LYS A 478 -21.62 -9.64 -1.51
C LYS A 478 -20.86 -9.44 -2.81
N ASN A 479 -19.60 -9.82 -2.82
CA ASN A 479 -18.77 -9.87 -4.01
C ASN A 479 -17.85 -11.07 -3.95
N LEU A 480 -17.62 -11.69 -5.11
CA LEU A 480 -16.60 -12.72 -5.31
C LEU A 480 -15.69 -12.23 -6.44
N SER A 481 -14.42 -12.05 -6.15
CA SER A 481 -13.38 -11.67 -7.12
C SER A 481 -12.41 -12.83 -7.32
N PHE A 482 -12.06 -13.10 -8.57
CA PHE A 482 -11.20 -14.22 -8.95
C PHE A 482 -10.18 -13.78 -10.01
N LEU A 483 -8.95 -14.30 -9.91
CA LEU A 483 -7.88 -14.13 -10.88
C LEU A 483 -7.16 -15.46 -11.11
N VAL A 484 -6.88 -15.76 -12.37
CA VAL A 484 -5.85 -16.73 -12.79
C VAL A 484 -4.84 -15.99 -13.66
N GLU A 485 -3.57 -16.10 -13.30
CA GLU A 485 -2.47 -15.49 -14.03
C GLU A 485 -1.39 -16.53 -14.29
N ALA A 486 -0.81 -16.49 -15.49
CA ALA A 486 0.36 -17.29 -15.86
C ALA A 486 1.44 -16.39 -16.43
N LYS A 487 2.69 -16.68 -16.07
CA LYS A 487 3.88 -15.96 -16.53
C LYS A 487 4.86 -16.96 -17.14
N TYR A 488 5.24 -16.75 -18.39
CA TYR A 488 6.18 -17.60 -19.10
C TYR A 488 7.46 -16.84 -19.46
N LYS A 489 8.61 -17.40 -19.07
CA LYS A 489 9.95 -16.86 -19.32
C LYS A 489 10.53 -17.49 -20.58
N PHE A 490 10.70 -16.67 -21.62
CA PHE A 490 11.36 -17.07 -22.87
C PHE A 490 12.87 -16.87 -22.78
N ASN A 491 13.57 -17.40 -23.78
CA ASN A 491 15.00 -17.12 -23.94
C ASN A 491 15.25 -15.61 -24.18
N HIS A 492 16.47 -15.16 -23.93
CA HIS A 492 16.88 -13.76 -24.14
C HIS A 492 16.10 -12.74 -23.29
N ASN A 493 15.68 -13.13 -22.08
CA ASN A 493 15.04 -12.25 -21.10
C ASN A 493 13.72 -11.61 -21.58
N TRP A 494 12.97 -12.33 -22.38
CA TRP A 494 11.58 -12.01 -22.65
C TRP A 494 10.66 -12.75 -21.66
N THR A 495 9.67 -12.07 -21.18
CA THR A 495 8.62 -12.64 -20.34
C THR A 495 7.26 -12.23 -20.87
N VAL A 496 6.35 -13.16 -20.93
CA VAL A 496 4.94 -12.90 -21.25
C VAL A 496 4.10 -13.32 -20.05
N ARG A 497 3.20 -12.44 -19.65
CA ARG A 497 2.26 -12.68 -18.56
C ARG A 497 0.85 -12.47 -19.10
N GLY A 498 -0.02 -13.46 -18.91
CA GLY A 498 -1.44 -13.42 -19.23
C GLY A 498 -2.26 -13.63 -17.96
N GLY A 499 -3.29 -12.81 -17.75
CA GLY A 499 -4.21 -12.92 -16.64
C GLY A 499 -5.65 -12.83 -17.09
N TYR A 500 -6.51 -13.63 -16.46
CA TYR A 500 -7.96 -13.56 -16.61
C TYR A 500 -8.60 -13.40 -15.24
N ALA A 501 -9.50 -12.44 -15.09
CA ALA A 501 -10.16 -12.18 -13.83
C ALA A 501 -11.66 -11.90 -14.01
N MET A 502 -12.40 -12.10 -12.95
CA MET A 502 -13.86 -11.87 -12.88
C MET A 502 -14.23 -11.30 -11.51
N ASP A 503 -15.24 -10.43 -11.50
CA ASP A 503 -15.97 -10.03 -10.31
C ASP A 503 -17.44 -10.41 -10.44
N PHE A 504 -18.01 -10.93 -9.36
CA PHE A 504 -19.42 -11.29 -9.24
C PHE A 504 -20.02 -10.58 -8.05
N GLY A 505 -20.55 -9.38 -8.27
CA GLY A 505 -21.07 -8.56 -7.19
C GLY A 505 -22.03 -7.47 -7.66
N SER A 506 -22.48 -6.65 -6.72
CA SER A 506 -23.26 -5.45 -6.99
C SER A 506 -22.34 -4.31 -7.44
N GLU A 507 -22.89 -3.33 -8.20
CA GLU A 507 -22.22 -2.04 -8.49
C GLU A 507 -21.84 -1.24 -7.22
N LYS A 508 -22.49 -1.51 -6.10
CA LYS A 508 -22.10 -0.95 -4.80
C LYS A 508 -20.77 -1.50 -4.28
N MET A 509 -20.34 -2.66 -4.81
CA MET A 509 -19.04 -3.30 -4.56
C MET A 509 -18.14 -3.04 -5.78
N TYR A 510 -17.94 -4.01 -6.64
CA TYR A 510 -17.12 -3.90 -7.84
C TYR A 510 -17.91 -4.11 -9.14
N GLY A 511 -19.13 -4.64 -9.08
CA GLY A 511 -19.97 -4.95 -10.24
C GLY A 511 -19.83 -6.38 -10.74
N HIS A 512 -20.30 -6.62 -11.94
CA HIS A 512 -20.12 -7.86 -12.70
C HIS A 512 -19.14 -7.63 -13.83
N ASN A 513 -17.89 -7.94 -13.61
CA ASN A 513 -16.82 -7.67 -14.56
C ASN A 513 -16.16 -8.98 -15.00
N ALA A 514 -15.64 -9.01 -16.22
CA ALA A 514 -14.75 -10.06 -16.69
C ALA A 514 -13.68 -9.42 -17.56
N GLY A 515 -12.42 -9.79 -17.38
CA GLY A 515 -11.35 -9.15 -18.12
C GLY A 515 -10.14 -10.04 -18.34
N PHE A 516 -9.43 -9.76 -19.42
CA PHE A 516 -8.17 -10.38 -19.78
C PHE A 516 -7.08 -9.32 -19.91
N GLN A 517 -5.89 -9.64 -19.43
CA GLN A 517 -4.72 -8.76 -19.50
C GLN A 517 -3.53 -9.52 -20.03
N LEU A 518 -2.84 -8.94 -20.99
CA LEU A 518 -1.60 -9.45 -21.57
C LEU A 518 -0.48 -8.44 -21.35
N THR A 519 0.64 -8.92 -20.81
CA THR A 519 1.84 -8.12 -20.58
C THR A 519 3.04 -8.78 -21.21
N VAL A 520 3.80 -8.04 -21.99
CA VAL A 520 5.07 -8.47 -22.58
C VAL A 520 6.19 -7.64 -21.99
N ILE A 521 7.22 -8.28 -21.49
CA ILE A 521 8.32 -7.66 -20.77
C ILE A 521 9.64 -8.04 -21.41
N LYS A 522 10.49 -7.05 -21.64
CA LYS A 522 11.91 -7.22 -21.97
C LYS A 522 12.74 -6.54 -20.89
N SER A 523 13.67 -7.26 -20.29
CA SER A 523 14.55 -6.71 -19.25
C SER A 523 16.01 -7.09 -19.49
N GLY A 524 16.93 -6.43 -18.79
CA GLY A 524 18.34 -6.76 -18.90
C GLY A 524 19.25 -5.73 -18.23
N LEU A 525 20.57 -5.85 -18.48
CA LEU A 525 21.57 -4.88 -18.05
C LEU A 525 22.01 -4.02 -19.22
N LEU A 526 22.09 -2.69 -19.04
CA LEU A 526 22.59 -1.74 -20.04
C LEU A 526 24.11 -1.81 -20.18
N THR A 527 24.81 -2.09 -19.10
CA THR A 527 26.28 -2.15 -19.10
C THR A 527 26.76 -3.58 -19.31
N LYS A 528 27.48 -3.81 -20.41
CA LYS A 528 28.18 -5.09 -20.64
C LYS A 528 29.26 -5.27 -19.59
N LYS A 529 29.32 -6.47 -18.98
CA LYS A 529 30.56 -6.89 -18.32
C LYS A 529 31.72 -6.77 -19.31
N LYS A 530 32.72 -5.95 -19.00
CA LYS A 530 34.03 -6.10 -19.61
C LYS A 530 34.79 -7.21 -18.90
#